data_8f154148d462b442fa1fca6194915b83
#
_entry.id   8f154148d462b442fa1fca6194915b83
#
_cell.length_a   1.000
_cell.length_b   1.000
_cell.length_c   1.000
_cell.angle_alpha   90.00
_cell.angle_beta   90.00
_cell.angle_gamma   90.00
#
_symmetry.space_group_name_H-M   'P 1'
#
loop_
_entity.id
_entity.type
_entity.pdbx_description
1 polymer ?
#
loop_
_entity_poly.entity_id
_entity_poly.type
_entity_poly.pdbx_seq_one_letter_code
_entity_poly.pdbx_strand_id
1 'polypeptide(L)'
;MRVVVVGAGIAGLMAAQSLVKNGHDVVVVDKGRSPGGRLATRRIDNATLDHGAQFFTVRDPLFKSHVEKWIASGVVTEWCRGFDSATQNNDGFPRYRGVRGMTDIAKHLANGLDVRCNTLAFSIAPGTTSKWQLNIDDGSALNADALIVTCPLPQTYALLVTADIELPDSMMRTEYDRTICLLAVLNQSSAVVSPGGLQNPDETFSFVADNAIKGISSAVALTLHANPQFSLEHWDAPPQDVHDLLLKQAKPWIGEATVVTSQVKKWRLATPLTIWPERHWANEMIVLAGDAFGGPKIEGAALSGLSAANYLQQII
;
A
#
# COMPACT_ATOMS: atom_id res chain seq x y z
N MET A 1 21.30 9.95 -15.61
CA MET A 1 21.60 8.99 -14.55
C MET A 1 20.59 7.87 -14.60
N ARG A 2 21.04 6.65 -14.35
CA ARG A 2 20.18 5.48 -14.24
C ARG A 2 19.81 5.23 -12.78
N VAL A 3 18.51 5.27 -12.48
CA VAL A 3 17.97 5.06 -11.13
C VAL A 3 17.12 3.79 -11.12
N VAL A 4 17.38 2.89 -10.19
CA VAL A 4 16.49 1.73 -9.96
C VAL A 4 15.67 1.99 -8.69
N VAL A 5 14.35 1.86 -8.82
CA VAL A 5 13.39 2.00 -7.73
C VAL A 5 12.89 0.62 -7.33
N VAL A 6 13.07 0.24 -6.08
CA VAL A 6 12.62 -1.04 -5.53
C VAL A 6 11.29 -0.83 -4.82
N GLY A 7 10.21 -1.39 -5.40
CA GLY A 7 8.85 -1.28 -4.95
C GLY A 7 7.97 -0.39 -5.84
N ALA A 8 6.94 -0.98 -6.47
CA ALA A 8 5.92 -0.29 -7.26
C ALA A 8 4.68 0.08 -6.42
N GLY A 9 4.87 0.40 -5.15
CA GLY A 9 3.88 1.06 -4.31
C GLY A 9 3.78 2.55 -4.64
N ILE A 10 2.90 3.28 -3.96
CA ILE A 10 2.70 4.71 -4.25
C ILE A 10 3.98 5.53 -4.08
N ALA A 11 4.81 5.24 -3.07
CA ALA A 11 6.07 5.94 -2.86
C ALA A 11 7.03 5.78 -4.05
N GLY A 12 7.28 4.54 -4.47
CA GLY A 12 8.18 4.26 -5.59
C GLY A 12 7.68 4.82 -6.91
N LEU A 13 6.37 4.72 -7.19
CA LEU A 13 5.79 5.25 -8.42
C LEU A 13 5.81 6.78 -8.48
N MET A 14 5.55 7.47 -7.35
CA MET A 14 5.66 8.94 -7.27
C MET A 14 7.12 9.39 -7.46
N ALA A 15 8.08 8.68 -6.85
CA ALA A 15 9.50 8.95 -7.06
C ALA A 15 9.90 8.74 -8.52
N ALA A 16 9.51 7.62 -9.12
CA ALA A 16 9.84 7.28 -10.51
C ALA A 16 9.28 8.31 -11.50
N GLN A 17 8.01 8.71 -11.35
CA GLN A 17 7.42 9.76 -12.19
C GLN A 17 8.17 11.09 -12.09
N SER A 18 8.54 11.50 -10.86
CA SER A 18 9.31 12.73 -10.65
C SER A 18 10.67 12.67 -11.34
N LEU A 19 11.39 11.56 -11.23
CA LEU A 19 12.69 11.36 -11.84
C LEU A 19 12.63 11.32 -13.37
N VAL A 20 11.69 10.55 -13.95
CA VAL A 20 11.49 10.48 -15.41
C VAL A 20 11.14 11.85 -15.99
N LYS A 21 10.28 12.63 -15.31
CA LYS A 21 9.95 13.99 -15.71
C LYS A 21 11.17 14.91 -15.77
N ASN A 22 12.20 14.64 -14.98
CA ASN A 22 13.46 15.39 -14.94
C ASN A 22 14.58 14.75 -15.79
N GLY A 23 14.22 13.82 -16.69
CA GLY A 23 15.13 13.28 -17.72
C GLY A 23 16.03 12.13 -17.25
N HIS A 24 15.72 11.49 -16.12
CA HIS A 24 16.47 10.31 -15.66
C HIS A 24 15.97 9.02 -16.32
N ASP A 25 16.87 8.06 -16.52
CA ASP A 25 16.54 6.68 -16.90
C ASP A 25 16.13 5.92 -15.65
N VAL A 26 14.86 5.52 -15.56
CA VAL A 26 14.29 4.93 -14.33
C VAL A 26 13.68 3.57 -14.63
N VAL A 27 14.10 2.57 -13.85
CA VAL A 27 13.50 1.24 -13.83
C VAL A 27 12.89 1.01 -12.46
N VAL A 28 11.61 0.60 -12.41
CA VAL A 28 10.93 0.22 -11.17
C VAL A 28 10.80 -1.30 -11.14
N VAL A 29 11.23 -1.95 -10.06
CA VAL A 29 11.06 -3.40 -9.86
C VAL A 29 10.12 -3.69 -8.70
N ASP A 30 9.25 -4.67 -8.84
CA ASP A 30 8.34 -5.11 -7.78
C ASP A 30 8.12 -6.63 -7.82
N LYS A 31 8.14 -7.26 -6.67
CA LYS A 31 7.86 -8.70 -6.52
C LYS A 31 6.41 -9.08 -6.81
N GLY A 32 5.48 -8.13 -6.75
CA GLY A 32 4.06 -8.34 -7.00
C GLY A 32 3.76 -8.56 -8.48
N ARG A 33 2.59 -9.14 -8.75
CA ARG A 33 2.11 -9.40 -10.13
C ARG A 33 1.65 -8.12 -10.85
N SER A 34 1.45 -7.05 -10.09
CA SER A 34 1.01 -5.74 -10.60
C SER A 34 1.47 -4.64 -9.66
N PRO A 35 1.62 -3.39 -10.15
CA PRO A 35 1.90 -2.26 -9.28
C PRO A 35 0.78 -2.05 -8.27
N GLY A 36 1.11 -1.44 -7.13
CA GLY A 36 0.15 -1.04 -6.09
C GLY A 36 0.61 -1.34 -4.67
N GLY A 37 1.29 -2.45 -4.43
CA GLY A 37 1.69 -2.84 -3.08
C GLY A 37 0.45 -2.90 -2.16
N ARG A 38 0.42 -2.07 -1.11
CA ARG A 38 -0.71 -1.98 -0.17
C ARG A 38 -1.94 -1.20 -0.70
N LEU A 39 -1.91 -0.66 -1.91
CA LEU A 39 -3.09 -0.21 -2.67
C LEU A 39 -3.77 -1.38 -3.40
N ALA A 40 -3.82 -2.54 -2.79
CA ALA A 40 -4.21 -3.77 -3.45
C ALA A 40 -5.72 -3.92 -3.58
N THR A 41 -6.17 -4.16 -4.81
CA THR A 41 -7.54 -4.53 -5.17
C THR A 41 -7.54 -5.95 -5.73
N ARG A 42 -8.49 -6.77 -5.32
CA ARG A 42 -8.67 -8.13 -5.80
C ARG A 42 -9.98 -8.28 -6.56
N ARG A 43 -9.97 -9.12 -7.57
CA ARG A 43 -11.18 -9.57 -8.25
C ARG A 43 -11.46 -11.02 -7.90
N ILE A 44 -12.71 -11.30 -7.54
CA ILE A 44 -13.26 -12.63 -7.27
C ILE A 44 -14.55 -12.69 -8.08
N ASP A 45 -14.56 -13.45 -9.16
CA ASP A 45 -15.64 -13.49 -10.15
C ASP A 45 -16.04 -12.05 -10.59
N ASN A 46 -17.28 -11.65 -10.36
CA ASN A 46 -17.80 -10.32 -10.69
C ASN A 46 -17.55 -9.28 -9.59
N ALA A 47 -16.97 -9.67 -8.45
CA ALA A 47 -16.72 -8.79 -7.35
C ALA A 47 -15.33 -8.14 -7.44
N THR A 48 -15.28 -6.86 -7.09
CA THR A 48 -14.04 -6.10 -6.92
C THR A 48 -13.92 -5.67 -5.46
N LEU A 49 -12.81 -6.03 -4.81
CA LEU A 49 -12.61 -5.78 -3.39
C LEU A 49 -11.25 -5.14 -3.15
N ASP A 50 -11.22 -3.97 -2.53
CA ASP A 50 -9.99 -3.42 -1.99
C ASP A 50 -9.64 -4.19 -0.71
N HIS A 51 -8.47 -4.85 -0.67
CA HIS A 51 -8.06 -5.62 0.49
C HIS A 51 -6.82 -5.07 1.21
N GLY A 52 -6.23 -4.02 0.66
CA GLY A 52 -5.26 -3.16 1.32
C GLY A 52 -5.94 -1.88 1.81
N ALA A 53 -5.37 -0.73 1.46
CA ALA A 53 -5.95 0.58 1.80
C ALA A 53 -7.38 0.73 1.26
N GLN A 54 -8.28 1.21 2.10
CA GLN A 54 -9.69 1.36 1.74
C GLN A 54 -10.00 2.75 1.17
N PHE A 55 -9.28 3.74 1.64
CA PHE A 55 -9.42 5.16 1.27
C PHE A 55 -8.16 5.92 1.64
N PHE A 56 -8.13 7.20 1.28
CA PHE A 56 -7.13 8.14 1.79
C PHE A 56 -7.74 9.52 2.01
N THR A 57 -7.05 10.32 2.80
CA THR A 57 -7.34 11.73 3.06
C THR A 57 -6.24 12.60 2.47
N VAL A 58 -6.51 13.88 2.29
CA VAL A 58 -5.59 14.86 1.71
C VAL A 58 -5.46 16.03 2.65
N ARG A 59 -4.24 16.35 3.06
CA ARG A 59 -3.93 17.44 3.97
C ARG A 59 -2.80 18.34 3.47
N ASP A 60 -1.78 17.73 2.89
CA ASP A 60 -0.61 18.44 2.35
C ASP A 60 -0.94 19.08 1.00
N PRO A 61 -0.65 20.39 0.78
CA PRO A 61 -0.95 21.07 -0.47
C PRO A 61 -0.27 20.46 -1.71
N LEU A 62 0.95 19.93 -1.57
CA LEU A 62 1.65 19.26 -2.67
C LEU A 62 0.90 17.98 -3.07
N PHE A 63 0.54 17.15 -2.09
CA PHE A 63 -0.23 15.94 -2.35
C PHE A 63 -1.61 16.26 -2.94
N LYS A 64 -2.25 17.33 -2.46
CA LYS A 64 -3.52 17.83 -3.00
C LYS A 64 -3.44 18.08 -4.50
N SER A 65 -2.38 18.73 -4.96
CA SER A 65 -2.19 19.03 -6.39
C SER A 65 -2.10 17.76 -7.27
N HIS A 66 -1.57 16.67 -6.74
CA HIS A 66 -1.55 15.37 -7.42
C HIS A 66 -2.94 14.73 -7.44
N VAL A 67 -3.64 14.76 -6.31
CA VAL A 67 -4.99 14.17 -6.18
C VAL A 67 -5.99 14.89 -7.10
N GLU A 68 -5.92 16.23 -7.23
CA GLU A 68 -6.74 17.00 -8.16
C GLU A 68 -6.53 16.56 -9.62
N LYS A 69 -5.29 16.26 -10.01
CA LYS A 69 -4.98 15.72 -11.34
C LYS A 69 -5.55 14.31 -11.53
N TRP A 70 -5.49 13.46 -10.51
CA TRP A 70 -6.05 12.10 -10.55
C TRP A 70 -7.58 12.13 -10.61
N ILE A 71 -8.23 13.10 -9.95
CA ILE A 71 -9.68 13.35 -10.06
C ILE A 71 -10.02 13.81 -11.49
N ALA A 72 -9.30 14.79 -12.02
CA ALA A 72 -9.49 15.27 -13.38
C ALA A 72 -9.29 14.19 -14.44
N SER A 73 -8.42 13.21 -14.17
CA SER A 73 -8.17 12.05 -15.03
C SER A 73 -9.17 10.90 -14.81
N GLY A 74 -10.14 11.03 -13.93
CA GLY A 74 -11.13 9.99 -13.63
C GLY A 74 -10.58 8.75 -12.92
N VAL A 75 -9.44 8.86 -12.25
CA VAL A 75 -8.78 7.76 -11.55
C VAL A 75 -9.18 7.72 -10.07
N VAL A 76 -9.41 8.89 -9.48
CA VAL A 76 -9.79 9.07 -8.07
C VAL A 76 -11.14 9.78 -7.99
N THR A 77 -11.92 9.45 -6.99
CA THR A 77 -13.15 10.15 -6.66
C THR A 77 -13.31 10.27 -5.13
N GLU A 78 -14.08 11.25 -4.67
CA GLU A 78 -14.52 11.31 -3.29
C GLU A 78 -15.47 10.13 -3.02
N TRP A 79 -15.26 9.44 -1.92
CA TRP A 79 -16.16 8.38 -1.46
C TRP A 79 -17.21 8.91 -0.50
N CYS A 80 -16.77 9.58 0.55
CA CYS A 80 -17.63 10.11 1.59
C CYS A 80 -16.89 11.19 2.40
N ARG A 81 -17.57 11.78 3.39
CA ARG A 81 -17.00 12.78 4.31
C ARG A 81 -17.02 12.31 5.76
N GLY A 82 -16.64 11.09 6.00
CA GLY A 82 -16.60 10.41 7.29
C GLY A 82 -17.38 9.11 7.26
N PHE A 83 -17.21 8.31 8.29
CA PHE A 83 -17.94 7.06 8.49
C PHE A 83 -18.72 7.17 9.79
N ASP A 84 -20.01 6.81 9.77
CA ASP A 84 -20.76 6.68 10.98
C ASP A 84 -20.17 5.55 11.83
N SER A 85 -19.71 5.91 13.00
CA SER A 85 -19.32 4.96 14.04
C SER A 85 -19.93 5.45 15.37
N ALA A 86 -20.23 4.52 16.25
CA ALA A 86 -20.79 4.82 17.57
C ALA A 86 -19.86 5.73 18.42
N THR A 87 -18.62 5.90 18.04
CA THR A 87 -17.58 6.60 18.79
C THR A 87 -16.90 7.76 18.06
N GLN A 88 -17.16 7.96 16.76
CA GLN A 88 -16.50 9.01 15.99
C GLN A 88 -17.51 9.96 15.35
N ASN A 89 -17.39 11.24 15.68
CA ASN A 89 -18.07 12.30 14.96
C ASN A 89 -17.62 12.29 13.50
N ASN A 90 -18.56 12.46 12.59
CA ASN A 90 -18.28 12.74 11.19
C ASN A 90 -17.44 14.05 11.12
N ASP A 91 -16.14 13.92 10.79
CA ASP A 91 -15.22 15.05 10.79
C ASP A 91 -15.36 15.95 9.53
N GLY A 92 -16.25 15.58 8.60
CA GLY A 92 -16.55 16.32 7.38
C GLY A 92 -15.43 16.34 6.34
N PHE A 93 -14.26 15.75 6.61
CA PHE A 93 -13.17 15.72 5.65
C PHE A 93 -13.41 14.67 4.56
N PRO A 94 -13.08 14.97 3.29
CA PRO A 94 -13.21 14.03 2.20
C PRO A 94 -12.38 12.76 2.40
N ARG A 95 -12.98 11.62 2.11
CA ARG A 95 -12.34 10.31 1.94
C ARG A 95 -12.32 10.01 0.46
N TYR A 96 -11.13 9.81 -0.09
CA TYR A 96 -10.95 9.52 -1.51
C TYR A 96 -10.67 8.05 -1.74
N ARG A 97 -11.12 7.54 -2.90
CA ARG A 97 -10.85 6.18 -3.37
C ARG A 97 -10.50 6.15 -4.85
N GLY A 98 -9.91 5.07 -5.31
CA GLY A 98 -9.81 4.79 -6.74
C GLY A 98 -11.18 4.49 -7.33
N VAL A 99 -11.47 4.98 -8.53
CA VAL A 99 -12.78 4.81 -9.19
C VAL A 99 -13.13 3.34 -9.38
N ARG A 100 -12.18 2.50 -9.78
CA ARG A 100 -12.35 1.05 -9.96
C ARG A 100 -11.58 0.22 -8.92
N GLY A 101 -11.26 0.82 -7.76
CA GLY A 101 -10.47 0.28 -6.68
C GLY A 101 -9.11 0.95 -6.54
N MET A 102 -8.49 0.77 -5.38
CA MET A 102 -7.27 1.49 -5.00
C MET A 102 -6.07 1.19 -5.91
N THR A 103 -5.99 -0.01 -6.48
CA THR A 103 -4.91 -0.38 -7.43
C THR A 103 -4.92 0.48 -8.71
N ASP A 104 -6.06 1.06 -9.10
CA ASP A 104 -6.12 1.92 -10.29
C ASP A 104 -5.22 3.15 -10.19
N ILE A 105 -5.04 3.70 -8.98
CA ILE A 105 -4.13 4.82 -8.71
C ILE A 105 -2.70 4.41 -9.08
N ALA A 106 -2.27 3.24 -8.60
CA ALA A 106 -0.92 2.74 -8.89
C ALA A 106 -0.73 2.42 -10.38
N LYS A 107 -1.74 1.84 -11.04
CA LYS A 107 -1.70 1.58 -12.48
C LYS A 107 -1.61 2.86 -13.30
N HIS A 108 -2.34 3.89 -12.89
CA HIS A 108 -2.26 5.21 -13.53
C HIS A 108 -0.85 5.81 -13.38
N LEU A 109 -0.28 5.74 -12.18
CA LEU A 109 1.07 6.21 -11.91
C LEU A 109 2.15 5.41 -12.65
N ALA A 110 1.92 4.14 -12.92
CA ALA A 110 2.84 3.27 -13.65
C ALA A 110 2.85 3.53 -15.18
N ASN A 111 1.84 4.24 -15.70
CA ASN A 111 1.77 4.55 -17.13
C ASN A 111 2.99 5.38 -17.59
N GLY A 112 3.66 4.88 -18.65
CA GLY A 112 4.85 5.52 -19.22
C GLY A 112 6.14 5.26 -18.44
N LEU A 113 6.13 4.43 -17.39
CA LEU A 113 7.31 3.99 -16.65
C LEU A 113 7.72 2.56 -17.07
N ASP A 114 9.02 2.25 -17.02
CA ASP A 114 9.52 0.86 -17.06
C ASP A 114 9.28 0.20 -15.69
N VAL A 115 8.11 -0.45 -15.52
CA VAL A 115 7.74 -1.15 -14.29
C VAL A 115 7.79 -2.65 -14.51
N ARG A 116 8.72 -3.32 -13.86
CA ARG A 116 8.95 -4.77 -13.94
C ARG A 116 8.36 -5.45 -12.73
N CYS A 117 7.16 -5.99 -12.91
CA CYS A 117 6.48 -6.83 -11.92
C CYS A 117 7.03 -8.27 -11.94
N ASN A 118 6.66 -9.08 -10.92
CA ASN A 118 7.22 -10.42 -10.70
C ASN A 118 8.76 -10.42 -10.66
N THR A 119 9.37 -9.35 -10.18
CA THR A 119 10.81 -9.15 -10.12
C THR A 119 11.19 -8.91 -8.65
N LEU A 120 11.67 -9.96 -8.00
CA LEU A 120 12.04 -9.91 -6.60
C LEU A 120 13.50 -9.46 -6.45
N ALA A 121 13.70 -8.25 -5.94
CA ALA A 121 15.02 -7.79 -5.52
C ALA A 121 15.52 -8.67 -4.36
N PHE A 122 16.72 -9.22 -4.51
CA PHE A 122 17.33 -10.16 -3.57
C PHE A 122 18.40 -9.50 -2.69
N SER A 123 19.30 -8.72 -3.29
CA SER A 123 20.35 -8.00 -2.55
C SER A 123 20.86 -6.79 -3.32
N ILE A 124 21.46 -5.86 -2.61
CA ILE A 124 22.14 -4.68 -3.15
C ILE A 124 23.63 -4.81 -2.84
N ALA A 125 24.48 -4.61 -3.83
CA ALA A 125 25.92 -4.65 -3.68
C ALA A 125 26.59 -3.49 -4.43
N PRO A 126 27.85 -3.11 -4.08
CA PRO A 126 28.64 -2.22 -4.89
C PRO A 126 28.76 -2.76 -6.33
N GLY A 127 28.56 -1.90 -7.33
CA GLY A 127 28.65 -2.28 -8.74
C GLY A 127 30.09 -2.22 -9.27
N THR A 128 30.35 -2.93 -10.35
CA THR A 128 31.65 -2.90 -11.05
C THR A 128 31.71 -1.86 -12.17
N THR A 129 30.57 -1.58 -12.81
CA THR A 129 30.43 -0.64 -13.93
C THR A 129 29.51 0.55 -13.62
N SER A 130 28.84 0.50 -12.50
CA SER A 130 27.95 1.52 -11.93
C SER A 130 28.17 1.59 -10.43
N LYS A 131 27.59 2.56 -9.74
CA LYS A 131 27.77 2.65 -8.29
C LYS A 131 27.15 1.47 -7.54
N TRP A 132 25.99 1.00 -8.00
CA TRP A 132 25.23 -0.07 -7.38
C TRP A 132 24.83 -1.16 -8.35
N GLN A 133 24.70 -2.37 -7.86
CA GLN A 133 24.12 -3.51 -8.52
C GLN A 133 22.98 -4.06 -7.67
N LEU A 134 21.77 -4.10 -8.23
CA LEU A 134 20.61 -4.76 -7.64
C LEU A 134 20.52 -6.18 -8.21
N ASN A 135 20.69 -7.19 -7.38
CA ASN A 135 20.56 -8.60 -7.75
C ASN A 135 19.10 -9.03 -7.64
N ILE A 136 18.63 -9.79 -8.62
CA ILE A 136 17.27 -10.33 -8.72
C ILE A 136 17.29 -11.82 -8.42
N ASP A 137 16.20 -12.37 -7.90
CA ASP A 137 16.07 -13.77 -7.49
C ASP A 137 16.17 -14.78 -8.65
N ASP A 138 15.98 -14.33 -9.90
CA ASP A 138 16.18 -15.15 -11.11
C ASP A 138 17.66 -15.25 -11.54
N GLY A 139 18.58 -14.64 -10.80
CA GLY A 139 20.01 -14.61 -11.08
C GLY A 139 20.44 -13.44 -11.99
N SER A 140 19.53 -12.65 -12.49
CA SER A 140 19.84 -11.41 -13.23
C SER A 140 20.23 -10.27 -12.29
N ALA A 141 20.80 -9.21 -12.85
CA ALA A 141 21.15 -8.02 -12.09
C ALA A 141 20.86 -6.73 -12.89
N LEU A 142 20.57 -5.66 -12.15
CA LEU A 142 20.38 -4.31 -12.68
C LEU A 142 21.46 -3.39 -12.13
N ASN A 143 22.20 -2.75 -13.04
CA ASN A 143 23.15 -1.71 -12.68
C ASN A 143 22.43 -0.38 -12.48
N ALA A 144 22.84 0.39 -11.49
CA ALA A 144 22.25 1.68 -11.14
C ALA A 144 23.32 2.68 -10.66
N ASP A 145 23.17 3.94 -11.02
CA ASP A 145 23.93 5.04 -10.43
C ASP A 145 23.38 5.39 -9.03
N ALA A 146 22.06 5.27 -8.87
CA ALA A 146 21.38 5.47 -7.60
C ALA A 146 20.21 4.48 -7.43
N LEU A 147 19.85 4.24 -6.16
CA LEU A 147 18.72 3.38 -5.77
C LEU A 147 17.73 4.15 -4.89
N ILE A 148 16.43 3.96 -5.14
CA ILE A 148 15.38 4.31 -4.19
C ILE A 148 14.71 3.03 -3.72
N VAL A 149 14.78 2.73 -2.41
CA VAL A 149 14.18 1.53 -1.83
C VAL A 149 12.93 1.94 -1.06
N THR A 150 11.76 1.43 -1.50
CA THR A 150 10.46 1.78 -0.91
C THR A 150 9.73 0.60 -0.27
N CYS A 151 10.45 -0.48 -0.04
CA CYS A 151 9.95 -1.64 0.70
C CYS A 151 9.73 -1.28 2.18
N PRO A 152 8.86 -2.00 2.90
CA PRO A 152 8.84 -1.95 4.35
C PRO A 152 10.22 -2.20 4.95
N LEU A 153 10.59 -1.46 5.99
CA LEU A 153 11.95 -1.46 6.55
C LEU A 153 12.55 -2.84 6.81
N PRO A 154 11.81 -3.84 7.38
CA PRO A 154 12.38 -5.18 7.56
C PRO A 154 12.81 -5.87 6.26
N GLN A 155 12.15 -5.57 5.13
CA GLN A 155 12.57 -6.06 3.81
C GLN A 155 13.74 -5.26 3.25
N THR A 156 13.78 -3.95 3.52
CA THR A 156 14.88 -3.07 3.13
C THR A 156 16.19 -3.51 3.77
N TYR A 157 16.18 -3.88 5.06
CA TYR A 157 17.38 -4.36 5.76
C TYR A 157 17.98 -5.59 5.08
N ALA A 158 17.13 -6.55 4.73
CA ALA A 158 17.58 -7.76 4.04
C ALA A 158 18.28 -7.45 2.71
N LEU A 159 17.83 -6.41 1.98
CA LEU A 159 18.46 -5.99 0.73
C LEU A 159 19.80 -5.29 0.95
N LEU A 160 19.98 -4.58 2.05
CA LEU A 160 21.15 -3.75 2.33
C LEU A 160 22.29 -4.50 3.02
N VAL A 161 22.09 -5.73 3.50
CA VAL A 161 23.10 -6.53 4.21
C VAL A 161 24.43 -6.63 3.45
N THR A 162 24.37 -6.71 2.11
CA THR A 162 25.56 -6.84 1.25
C THR A 162 26.05 -5.51 0.68
N ALA A 163 25.41 -4.40 1.05
CA ALA A 163 25.76 -3.06 0.56
C ALA A 163 26.75 -2.33 1.48
N ASP A 164 27.06 -2.90 2.64
CA ASP A 164 27.91 -2.28 3.68
C ASP A 164 27.38 -0.90 4.12
N ILE A 165 26.07 -0.81 4.28
CA ILE A 165 25.37 0.42 4.70
C ILE A 165 24.80 0.22 6.10
N GLU A 166 25.30 1.02 7.04
CA GLU A 166 24.76 1.07 8.39
C GLU A 166 23.50 1.93 8.44
N LEU A 167 22.43 1.37 8.98
CA LEU A 167 21.20 2.08 9.25
C LEU A 167 21.13 2.48 10.73
N PRO A 168 20.47 3.61 11.06
CA PRO A 168 20.22 3.98 12.45
C PRO A 168 19.48 2.89 13.22
N ASP A 169 19.93 2.61 14.44
CA ASP A 169 19.31 1.61 15.33
C ASP A 169 17.81 1.78 15.49
N SER A 170 17.34 3.03 15.62
CA SER A 170 15.92 3.35 15.74
C SER A 170 15.11 2.93 14.52
N MET A 171 15.72 3.00 13.32
CA MET A 171 15.11 2.57 12.07
C MET A 171 15.09 1.03 12.01
N MET A 172 16.16 0.36 12.40
CA MET A 172 16.23 -1.11 12.40
C MET A 172 15.24 -1.77 13.35
N ARG A 173 14.82 -1.07 14.41
CA ARG A 173 13.82 -1.56 15.38
C ARG A 173 12.38 -1.24 14.99
N THR A 174 12.14 -0.72 13.78
CA THR A 174 10.78 -0.42 13.33
C THR A 174 9.97 -1.70 13.18
N GLU A 175 8.94 -1.84 13.99
CA GLU A 175 7.97 -2.91 13.93
C GLU A 175 6.77 -2.51 13.09
N TYR A 176 6.01 -3.50 12.65
CA TYR A 176 4.80 -3.31 11.87
C TYR A 176 3.63 -4.08 12.47
N ASP A 177 2.47 -3.46 12.48
CA ASP A 177 1.22 -4.16 12.71
C ASP A 177 0.97 -5.23 11.66
N ARG A 178 0.22 -6.25 12.06
CA ARG A 178 -0.33 -7.26 11.17
C ARG A 178 -1.81 -7.00 10.95
N THR A 179 -2.31 -7.39 9.79
CA THR A 179 -3.76 -7.32 9.50
C THR A 179 -4.19 -8.59 8.80
N ILE A 180 -5.17 -9.27 9.37
CA ILE A 180 -5.90 -10.36 8.73
C ILE A 180 -7.16 -9.74 8.11
N CYS A 181 -7.40 -10.04 6.85
CA CYS A 181 -8.51 -9.48 6.08
C CYS A 181 -9.40 -10.61 5.57
N LEU A 182 -10.68 -10.56 5.89
CA LEU A 182 -11.70 -11.40 5.28
C LEU A 182 -12.29 -10.68 4.06
N LEU A 183 -12.36 -11.39 2.94
CA LEU A 183 -13.06 -10.98 1.72
C LEU A 183 -14.23 -11.94 1.52
N ALA A 184 -15.45 -11.42 1.41
CA ALA A 184 -16.64 -12.25 1.25
C ALA A 184 -17.54 -11.69 0.14
N VAL A 185 -17.89 -12.53 -0.82
CA VAL A 185 -18.88 -12.22 -1.87
C VAL A 185 -20.24 -12.75 -1.41
N LEU A 186 -21.26 -11.93 -1.49
CA LEU A 186 -22.60 -12.23 -0.99
C LEU A 186 -23.60 -12.41 -2.16
N ASN A 187 -24.66 -13.18 -1.91
CA ASN A 187 -25.72 -13.42 -2.89
C ASN A 187 -26.76 -12.29 -2.95
N GLN A 188 -26.80 -11.42 -1.94
CA GLN A 188 -27.74 -10.30 -1.86
C GLN A 188 -27.13 -9.17 -0.99
N SER A 189 -27.87 -8.08 -0.77
CA SER A 189 -27.41 -6.90 -0.01
C SER A 189 -26.94 -7.29 1.38
N SER A 190 -25.81 -6.68 1.79
CA SER A 190 -25.27 -6.79 3.15
C SER A 190 -26.06 -5.92 4.14
N ALA A 191 -25.76 -6.05 5.42
CA ALA A 191 -26.30 -5.17 6.46
C ALA A 191 -25.49 -3.87 6.62
N VAL A 192 -24.43 -3.67 5.83
CA VAL A 192 -23.66 -2.42 5.84
C VAL A 192 -24.46 -1.31 5.18
N VAL A 193 -24.62 -0.20 5.88
CA VAL A 193 -25.37 0.97 5.39
C VAL A 193 -24.49 1.96 4.64
N SER A 194 -25.11 2.90 3.89
CA SER A 194 -24.40 4.02 3.27
C SER A 194 -23.57 4.79 4.33
N PRO A 195 -22.35 5.20 4.00
CA PRO A 195 -21.68 5.20 2.68
C PRO A 195 -20.96 3.90 2.31
N GLY A 196 -21.22 2.78 2.97
CA GLY A 196 -20.61 1.50 2.66
C GLY A 196 -19.27 1.27 3.35
N GLY A 197 -18.99 1.99 4.43
CA GLY A 197 -17.77 1.87 5.23
C GLY A 197 -18.03 2.13 6.70
N LEU A 198 -17.36 1.38 7.57
CA LEU A 198 -17.40 1.53 9.02
C LEU A 198 -15.99 1.43 9.57
N GLN A 199 -15.59 2.37 10.39
CA GLN A 199 -14.27 2.40 11.02
C GLN A 199 -14.38 2.04 12.50
N ASN A 200 -13.58 1.03 12.95
CA ASN A 200 -13.62 0.47 14.30
C ASN A 200 -15.06 0.15 14.77
N PRO A 201 -15.83 -0.65 14.00
CA PRO A 201 -17.23 -0.88 14.31
C PRO A 201 -17.43 -1.77 15.53
N ASP A 202 -16.46 -2.62 15.87
CA ASP A 202 -16.50 -3.55 16.99
C ASP A 202 -15.08 -3.90 17.49
N GLU A 203 -14.99 -4.85 18.44
CA GLU A 203 -13.74 -5.30 19.04
C GLU A 203 -12.89 -6.20 18.11
N THR A 204 -13.45 -6.71 17.03
CA THR A 204 -12.77 -7.60 16.08
C THR A 204 -12.22 -6.84 14.87
N PHE A 205 -13.04 -5.95 14.30
CA PHE A 205 -12.73 -5.30 13.04
C PHE A 205 -12.33 -3.84 13.22
N SER A 206 -11.20 -3.47 12.61
CA SER A 206 -10.77 -2.07 12.49
C SER A 206 -11.46 -1.35 11.33
N PHE A 207 -11.90 -2.10 10.31
CA PHE A 207 -12.62 -1.55 9.17
C PHE A 207 -13.51 -2.60 8.50
N VAL A 208 -14.73 -2.20 8.13
CA VAL A 208 -15.66 -2.98 7.31
C VAL A 208 -16.08 -2.14 6.12
N ALA A 209 -16.03 -2.71 4.92
CA ALA A 209 -16.50 -2.06 3.70
C ALA A 209 -17.40 -2.98 2.90
N ASP A 210 -18.53 -2.46 2.43
CA ASP A 210 -19.28 -3.02 1.31
C ASP A 210 -18.80 -2.37 0.01
N ASN A 211 -18.10 -3.14 -0.80
CA ASN A 211 -17.46 -2.63 -2.01
C ASN A 211 -18.46 -2.28 -3.13
N ALA A 212 -19.69 -2.80 -3.08
CA ALA A 212 -20.77 -2.41 -3.99
C ALA A 212 -21.32 -1.02 -3.59
N ILE A 213 -21.63 -0.80 -2.31
CA ILE A 213 -22.07 0.51 -1.81
C ILE A 213 -20.94 1.55 -1.95
N LYS A 214 -19.70 1.15 -1.67
CA LYS A 214 -18.50 1.96 -1.96
C LYS A 214 -18.39 2.34 -3.45
N GLY A 215 -19.02 1.59 -4.35
CA GLY A 215 -19.09 1.89 -5.78
C GLY A 215 -17.90 1.41 -6.60
N ILE A 216 -17.20 0.36 -6.16
CA ILE A 216 -16.10 -0.27 -6.92
C ILE A 216 -16.43 -1.68 -7.41
N SER A 217 -17.50 -2.29 -6.90
CA SER A 217 -17.90 -3.66 -7.24
C SER A 217 -19.31 -3.69 -7.83
N SER A 218 -19.51 -4.51 -8.85
CA SER A 218 -20.85 -4.79 -9.40
C SER A 218 -21.61 -5.87 -8.62
N ALA A 219 -20.90 -6.73 -7.89
CA ALA A 219 -21.47 -7.70 -6.97
C ALA A 219 -21.29 -7.22 -5.53
N VAL A 220 -22.22 -7.62 -4.66
CA VAL A 220 -22.12 -7.32 -3.22
C VAL A 220 -20.95 -8.08 -2.64
N ALA A 221 -20.01 -7.36 -2.07
CA ALA A 221 -18.79 -7.95 -1.56
C ALA A 221 -18.23 -7.14 -0.38
N LEU A 222 -17.94 -7.85 0.70
CA LEU A 222 -17.40 -7.25 1.92
C LEU A 222 -15.90 -7.42 2.01
N THR A 223 -15.23 -6.37 2.44
CA THR A 223 -13.86 -6.40 2.97
C THR A 223 -13.91 -6.08 4.45
N LEU A 224 -13.40 -6.98 5.27
CA LEU A 224 -13.34 -6.80 6.72
C LEU A 224 -11.89 -6.94 7.19
N HIS A 225 -11.31 -5.86 7.68
CA HIS A 225 -9.98 -5.86 8.27
C HIS A 225 -10.09 -6.12 9.77
N ALA A 226 -9.55 -7.23 10.22
CA ALA A 226 -9.38 -7.45 11.65
C ALA A 226 -8.41 -6.41 12.24
N ASN A 227 -8.63 -6.02 13.50
CA ASN A 227 -7.74 -5.11 14.18
C ASN A 227 -6.36 -5.74 14.46
N PRO A 228 -5.34 -4.95 14.81
CA PRO A 228 -3.99 -5.46 15.05
C PRO A 228 -3.92 -6.52 16.15
N GLN A 229 -4.67 -6.36 17.25
CA GLN A 229 -4.65 -7.29 18.37
C GLN A 229 -5.20 -8.66 17.95
N PHE A 230 -6.40 -8.71 17.37
CA PHE A 230 -6.98 -9.94 16.84
C PHE A 230 -6.05 -10.59 15.82
N SER A 231 -5.48 -9.77 14.93
CA SER A 231 -4.58 -10.25 13.87
C SER A 231 -3.30 -10.88 14.44
N LEU A 232 -2.75 -10.32 15.51
CA LEU A 232 -1.56 -10.85 16.18
C LEU A 232 -1.88 -12.16 16.91
N GLU A 233 -2.98 -12.22 17.66
CA GLU A 233 -3.42 -13.40 18.43
C GLU A 233 -3.69 -14.62 17.52
N HIS A 234 -4.23 -14.37 16.32
CA HIS A 234 -4.62 -15.44 15.38
C HIS A 234 -3.67 -15.59 14.18
N TRP A 235 -2.50 -14.95 14.22
CA TRP A 235 -1.60 -14.93 13.06
C TRP A 235 -1.11 -16.32 12.65
N ASP A 236 -0.74 -17.12 13.61
CA ASP A 236 -0.16 -18.45 13.40
C ASP A 236 -1.19 -19.60 13.59
N ALA A 237 -2.46 -19.25 13.84
CA ALA A 237 -3.53 -20.25 13.92
C ALA A 237 -3.81 -20.89 12.55
N PRO A 238 -4.36 -22.12 12.52
CA PRO A 238 -4.72 -22.82 11.30
C PRO A 238 -5.60 -21.95 10.40
N PRO A 239 -5.31 -21.88 9.07
CA PRO A 239 -6.02 -20.98 8.17
C PRO A 239 -7.53 -21.15 8.16
N GLN A 240 -8.03 -22.38 8.31
CA GLN A 240 -9.46 -22.66 8.33
C GLN A 240 -10.12 -22.13 9.61
N ASP A 241 -9.47 -22.29 10.77
CA ASP A 241 -9.98 -21.82 12.05
C ASP A 241 -10.12 -20.29 12.05
N VAL A 242 -9.11 -19.59 11.50
CA VAL A 242 -9.14 -18.12 11.33
C VAL A 242 -10.26 -17.70 10.40
N HIS A 243 -10.42 -18.40 9.29
CA HIS A 243 -11.49 -18.13 8.32
C HIS A 243 -12.88 -18.28 8.95
N ASP A 244 -13.14 -19.40 9.64
CA ASP A 244 -14.42 -19.70 10.24
C ASP A 244 -14.75 -18.72 11.39
N LEU A 245 -13.73 -18.38 12.18
CA LEU A 245 -13.87 -17.38 13.23
C LEU A 245 -14.24 -16.00 12.66
N LEU A 246 -13.53 -15.56 11.61
CA LEU A 246 -13.82 -14.26 10.97
C LEU A 246 -15.22 -14.25 10.34
N LEU A 247 -15.66 -15.33 9.69
CA LEU A 247 -17.02 -15.44 9.16
C LEU A 247 -18.07 -15.36 10.27
N LYS A 248 -17.81 -15.99 11.41
CA LYS A 248 -18.70 -15.91 12.57
C LYS A 248 -18.80 -14.48 13.09
N GLN A 249 -17.68 -13.77 13.23
CA GLN A 249 -17.65 -12.38 13.68
C GLN A 249 -18.25 -11.42 12.65
N ALA A 250 -18.18 -11.74 11.35
CA ALA A 250 -18.72 -10.92 10.27
C ALA A 250 -20.25 -10.99 10.13
N LYS A 251 -20.93 -11.90 10.83
CA LYS A 251 -22.39 -12.09 10.73
C LYS A 251 -23.21 -10.80 10.85
N PRO A 252 -22.95 -9.88 11.80
CA PRO A 252 -23.70 -8.62 11.89
C PRO A 252 -23.66 -7.79 10.60
N TRP A 253 -22.56 -7.85 9.86
CA TRP A 253 -22.33 -7.09 8.64
C TRP A 253 -22.81 -7.82 7.39
N ILE A 254 -22.79 -9.15 7.41
CA ILE A 254 -23.37 -10.00 6.35
C ILE A 254 -24.90 -9.88 6.37
N GLY A 255 -25.51 -9.81 7.55
CA GLY A 255 -26.95 -9.75 7.72
C GLY A 255 -27.64 -11.04 7.28
N GLU A 256 -28.74 -10.90 6.54
CA GLU A 256 -29.53 -12.01 6.01
C GLU A 256 -28.93 -12.64 4.73
N ALA A 257 -27.81 -12.10 4.24
CA ALA A 257 -27.16 -12.62 3.04
C ALA A 257 -26.42 -13.94 3.32
N THR A 258 -26.25 -14.72 2.25
CA THR A 258 -25.42 -15.91 2.24
C THR A 258 -24.08 -15.61 1.58
N VAL A 259 -22.99 -16.09 2.16
CA VAL A 259 -21.66 -16.01 1.58
C VAL A 259 -21.55 -17.02 0.42
N VAL A 260 -21.34 -16.52 -0.78
CA VAL A 260 -21.14 -17.34 -1.99
C VAL A 260 -19.72 -17.87 -2.06
N THR A 261 -18.74 -16.99 -1.78
CA THR A 261 -17.32 -17.35 -1.70
C THR A 261 -16.60 -16.38 -0.78
N SER A 262 -15.53 -16.85 -0.15
CA SER A 262 -14.73 -16.02 0.73
C SER A 262 -13.25 -16.40 0.72
N GLN A 263 -12.41 -15.47 1.08
CA GLN A 263 -10.95 -15.65 1.16
C GLN A 263 -10.39 -14.87 2.35
N VAL A 264 -9.38 -15.41 2.99
CA VAL A 264 -8.58 -14.69 3.98
C VAL A 264 -7.26 -14.22 3.35
N LYS A 265 -6.88 -12.98 3.63
CA LYS A 265 -5.59 -12.38 3.26
C LYS A 265 -4.87 -11.92 4.52
N LYS A 266 -3.56 -12.11 4.56
CA LYS A 266 -2.70 -11.70 5.68
C LYS A 266 -1.70 -10.65 5.21
N TRP A 267 -1.70 -9.48 5.87
CA TRP A 267 -0.71 -8.41 5.70
C TRP A 267 0.26 -8.45 6.87
N ARG A 268 1.45 -9.02 6.66
CA ARG A 268 2.46 -9.15 7.72
C ARG A 268 3.08 -7.80 8.10
N LEU A 269 3.20 -6.89 7.16
CA LEU A 269 3.78 -5.57 7.32
C LEU A 269 2.74 -4.53 6.89
N ALA A 270 1.64 -4.44 7.65
CA ALA A 270 0.49 -3.62 7.31
C ALA A 270 0.78 -2.13 7.55
N THR A 271 1.14 -1.76 8.77
CA THR A 271 1.37 -0.38 9.18
C THR A 271 2.59 -0.31 10.10
N PRO A 272 3.58 0.57 9.83
CA PRO A 272 4.71 0.76 10.73
C PRO A 272 4.26 1.38 12.05
N LEU A 273 4.75 0.85 13.16
CA LEU A 273 4.46 1.35 14.52
C LEU A 273 5.34 2.53 14.90
N THR A 274 6.54 2.59 14.32
CA THR A 274 7.47 3.69 14.52
C THR A 274 7.71 4.38 13.19
N ILE A 275 7.69 5.71 13.18
CA ILE A 275 7.87 6.51 11.99
C ILE A 275 9.17 7.28 12.09
N TRP A 276 10.01 7.18 11.06
CA TRP A 276 11.16 8.04 10.88
C TRP A 276 10.67 9.48 10.60
N PRO A 277 11.18 10.48 11.32
CA PRO A 277 10.60 11.83 11.29
C PRO A 277 10.74 12.53 9.94
N GLU A 278 11.85 12.29 9.23
CA GLU A 278 12.07 12.86 7.90
C GLU A 278 11.33 12.05 6.85
N ARG A 279 11.01 12.68 5.70
CA ARG A 279 10.30 12.05 4.59
C ARG A 279 11.13 11.05 3.80
N HIS A 280 12.44 10.96 4.02
CA HIS A 280 13.36 9.96 3.48
C HIS A 280 14.59 9.86 4.39
N TRP A 281 15.33 8.80 4.20
CA TRP A 281 16.70 8.66 4.69
C TRP A 281 17.61 8.40 3.50
N ALA A 282 18.84 8.92 3.53
CA ALA A 282 19.77 8.75 2.44
C ALA A 282 21.21 8.53 2.96
N ASN A 283 21.90 7.65 2.30
CA ASN A 283 23.35 7.49 2.40
C ASN A 283 23.91 7.40 0.99
N GLU A 284 24.73 8.39 0.61
CA GLU A 284 25.25 8.53 -0.73
C GLU A 284 24.13 8.50 -1.79
N MET A 285 24.12 7.44 -2.65
CA MET A 285 23.18 7.27 -3.75
C MET A 285 22.15 6.17 -3.48
N ILE A 286 21.97 5.76 -2.21
CA ILE A 286 20.83 4.95 -1.76
C ILE A 286 19.89 5.82 -0.94
N VAL A 287 18.63 5.84 -1.32
CA VAL A 287 17.58 6.59 -0.64
C VAL A 287 16.48 5.64 -0.21
N LEU A 288 16.12 5.69 1.07
CA LEU A 288 15.00 4.93 1.65
C LEU A 288 13.78 5.83 1.76
N ALA A 289 12.64 5.34 1.32
CA ALA A 289 11.38 6.06 1.35
C ALA A 289 10.20 5.09 1.56
N GLY A 290 9.02 5.61 1.83
CA GLY A 290 7.82 4.80 2.02
C GLY A 290 7.01 5.26 3.23
N ASP A 291 6.10 4.41 3.69
CA ASP A 291 5.16 4.72 4.76
C ASP A 291 5.80 4.82 6.17
N ALA A 292 7.00 4.29 6.35
CA ALA A 292 7.78 4.47 7.58
C ALA A 292 8.48 5.84 7.66
N PHE A 293 8.35 6.68 6.63
CA PHE A 293 9.00 7.98 6.53
C PHE A 293 7.96 9.11 6.43
N GLY A 294 7.81 9.89 7.49
CA GLY A 294 6.90 11.05 7.49
C GLY A 294 5.42 10.71 7.63
N GLY A 295 5.04 9.44 7.78
CA GLY A 295 3.68 9.01 8.10
C GLY A 295 3.19 7.75 7.40
N PRO A 296 2.40 6.92 8.11
CA PRO A 296 2.02 5.57 7.66
C PRO A 296 0.79 5.55 6.74
N LYS A 297 0.46 6.66 6.09
CA LYS A 297 -0.71 6.83 5.21
C LYS A 297 -0.29 6.95 3.75
N ILE A 298 -1.24 6.84 2.84
CA ILE A 298 -1.01 7.01 1.40
C ILE A 298 -0.35 8.36 1.10
N GLU A 299 -0.82 9.44 1.71
CA GLU A 299 -0.24 10.77 1.58
C GLU A 299 1.22 10.81 2.04
N GLY A 300 1.51 10.30 3.25
CA GLY A 300 2.87 10.24 3.79
C GLY A 300 3.81 9.44 2.87
N ALA A 301 3.38 8.27 2.41
CA ALA A 301 4.16 7.44 1.50
C ALA A 301 4.40 8.13 0.13
N ALA A 302 3.39 8.80 -0.42
CA ALA A 302 3.52 9.55 -1.68
C ALA A 302 4.51 10.71 -1.54
N LEU A 303 4.40 11.49 -0.48
CA LEU A 303 5.30 12.61 -0.17
C LEU A 303 6.72 12.14 0.15
N SER A 304 6.86 10.98 0.78
CA SER A 304 8.15 10.34 1.01
C SER A 304 8.85 9.99 -0.31
N GLY A 305 8.12 9.39 -1.26
CA GLY A 305 8.65 9.10 -2.59
C GLY A 305 9.08 10.35 -3.34
N LEU A 306 8.28 11.43 -3.31
CA LEU A 306 8.65 12.71 -3.91
C LEU A 306 9.89 13.32 -3.24
N SER A 307 9.99 13.22 -1.92
CA SER A 307 11.14 13.70 -1.15
C SER A 307 12.43 12.97 -1.54
N ALA A 308 12.37 11.64 -1.71
CA ALA A 308 13.50 10.83 -2.18
C ALA A 308 13.96 11.23 -3.58
N ALA A 309 13.02 11.44 -4.51
CA ALA A 309 13.34 11.90 -5.86
C ALA A 309 13.99 13.29 -5.85
N ASN A 310 13.44 14.22 -5.07
CA ASN A 310 13.99 15.58 -4.94
C ASN A 310 15.41 15.56 -4.36
N TYR A 311 15.69 14.71 -3.36
CA TYR A 311 17.03 14.57 -2.81
C TYR A 311 18.05 14.16 -3.91
N LEU A 312 17.75 13.13 -4.68
CA LEU A 312 18.63 12.71 -5.77
C LEU A 312 18.86 13.83 -6.80
N GLN A 313 17.83 14.59 -7.14
CA GLN A 313 17.94 15.71 -8.10
C GLN A 313 18.79 16.86 -7.58
N GLN A 314 18.96 17.01 -6.27
CA GLN A 314 19.78 18.08 -5.67
C GLN A 314 21.27 17.73 -5.56
N ILE A 315 21.61 16.43 -5.57
CA ILE A 315 22.98 15.96 -5.41
C ILE A 315 23.66 15.58 -6.75
N ILE A 316 22.90 15.70 -7.84
CA ILE A 316 23.33 15.47 -9.22
C ILE A 316 23.51 16.80 -9.93
#